data_dda69f5142fb1ffeeb08a142f9c5e26b
#
_entry.id   dda69f5142fb1ffeeb08a142f9c5e26b
#
_cell.length_a   1.000
_cell.length_b   1.000
_cell.length_c   1.000
_cell.angle_alpha   90.00
_cell.angle_beta   90.00
_cell.angle_gamma   90.00
#
_symmetry.space_group_name_H-M   'P 1'
#
loop_
_entity.id
_entity.type
_entity.pdbx_description
1 polymer ?
#
loop_
_entity_poly.entity_id
_entity_poly.type
_entity_poly.pdbx_seq_one_letter_code
_entity_poly.pdbx_strand_id
1 'polypeptide(L)'
;MFTLVVLTGRLTADPELKTTQSGLSVTSFSIAVDRRFRSGEERQTDFINIVAWRQQAEFVAKYFKKGNLIGIQGSIQTRKYTDKNGNNRTAFEVVADNIQFVESKRDSAPAGNSEPAQSYSNAGSNDFADLGDMSDDDLPF
;
A
#
# COMPACT_ATOMS: atom_id res chain seq x y z
N MET A 1 -23.72 2.94 13.61
CA MET A 1 -23.31 2.26 12.38
C MET A 1 -21.84 2.41 12.22
N PHE A 2 -21.19 1.41 11.64
CA PHE A 2 -19.74 1.38 11.63
C PHE A 2 -19.22 0.70 10.37
N THR A 3 -18.26 1.31 9.70
CA THR A 3 -17.59 0.71 8.56
C THR A 3 -16.10 0.95 8.70
N LEU A 4 -15.34 -0.12 8.60
CA LEU A 4 -13.90 -0.03 8.65
C LEU A 4 -13.31 -1.01 7.66
N VAL A 5 -12.41 -0.53 6.84
CA VAL A 5 -11.71 -1.36 5.87
C VAL A 5 -10.22 -1.13 6.03
N VAL A 6 -9.46 -2.19 6.06
CA VAL A 6 -8.01 -2.11 6.11
C VAL A 6 -7.48 -2.97 4.99
N LEU A 7 -6.69 -2.39 4.11
CA LEU A 7 -6.20 -3.06 2.92
C LEU A 7 -4.71 -2.83 2.73
N THR A 8 -4.05 -3.82 2.18
CA THR A 8 -2.67 -3.68 1.74
C THR A 8 -2.60 -4.24 0.34
N GLY A 9 -2.08 -3.51 -0.57
CA GLY A 9 -1.98 -3.96 -1.96
C GLY A 9 -0.99 -3.11 -2.73
N ARG A 10 -0.91 -3.37 -4.04
CA ARG A 10 0.00 -2.63 -4.91
C ARG A 10 -0.78 -1.77 -5.87
N LEU A 11 -0.30 -0.57 -6.10
CA LEU A 11 -0.95 0.31 -7.04
C LEU A 11 -0.84 -0.25 -8.45
N THR A 12 -1.92 -0.19 -9.19
CA THR A 12 -1.94 -0.70 -10.57
C THR A 12 -1.57 0.36 -11.58
N ALA A 13 -1.53 1.63 -11.15
CA ALA A 13 -1.13 2.73 -12.01
C ALA A 13 -0.68 3.89 -11.12
N ASP A 14 -0.02 4.86 -11.72
CA ASP A 14 0.38 6.05 -10.96
C ASP A 14 -0.86 6.83 -10.57
N PRO A 15 -0.98 7.26 -9.33
CA PRO A 15 -2.14 8.04 -8.93
C PRO A 15 -2.06 9.46 -9.49
N GLU A 16 -3.16 9.94 -10.01
CA GLU A 16 -3.21 11.30 -10.55
C GLU A 16 -3.91 12.21 -9.57
N LEU A 17 -3.28 13.31 -9.25
CA LEU A 17 -3.88 14.30 -8.37
C LEU A 17 -4.76 15.24 -9.17
N LYS A 18 -5.99 15.38 -8.76
CA LYS A 18 -6.93 16.27 -9.40
C LYS A 18 -7.49 17.25 -8.37
N THR A 19 -8.03 18.35 -8.85
CA THR A 19 -8.64 19.32 -7.97
C THR A 19 -10.09 19.47 -8.37
N THR A 20 -10.98 19.44 -7.40
CA THR A 20 -12.41 19.61 -7.67
C THR A 20 -12.71 21.07 -7.88
N GLN A 21 -13.94 21.37 -8.29
CA GLN A 21 -14.36 22.74 -8.50
C GLN A 21 -14.27 23.55 -7.23
N SER A 22 -14.42 22.92 -6.10
CA SER A 22 -14.34 23.62 -4.82
C SER A 22 -12.90 23.73 -4.32
N GLY A 23 -11.94 23.31 -5.10
CA GLY A 23 -10.54 23.47 -4.72
C GLY A 23 -9.97 22.34 -3.87
N LEU A 24 -10.69 21.24 -3.73
CA LEU A 24 -10.20 20.14 -2.94
C LEU A 24 -9.38 19.17 -3.76
N SER A 25 -8.30 18.70 -3.20
CA SER A 25 -7.45 17.70 -3.85
C SER A 25 -8.10 16.34 -3.74
N VAL A 26 -8.08 15.58 -4.80
CA VAL A 26 -8.62 14.22 -4.82
C VAL A 26 -7.82 13.37 -5.78
N THR A 27 -7.64 12.12 -5.44
CA THR A 27 -7.04 11.17 -6.37
C THR A 27 -7.80 9.87 -6.29
N SER A 28 -7.93 9.21 -7.42
CA SER A 28 -8.58 7.92 -7.49
C SER A 28 -7.61 6.96 -8.13
N PHE A 29 -7.43 5.83 -7.53
CA PHE A 29 -6.50 4.81 -8.04
C PHE A 29 -7.00 3.44 -7.65
N SER A 30 -6.41 2.43 -8.24
CA SER A 30 -6.80 1.05 -7.96
C SER A 30 -5.62 0.31 -7.39
N ILE A 31 -5.88 -0.57 -6.47
CA ILE A 31 -4.84 -1.43 -5.91
C ILE A 31 -5.17 -2.87 -6.19
N ALA A 32 -4.15 -3.68 -6.34
CA ALA A 32 -4.28 -5.11 -6.53
C ALA A 32 -4.01 -5.79 -5.21
N VAL A 33 -5.00 -6.52 -4.73
CA VAL A 33 -4.90 -7.23 -3.46
C VAL A 33 -5.05 -8.73 -3.75
N ASP A 34 -4.01 -9.47 -3.46
CA ASP A 34 -4.03 -10.90 -3.71
C ASP A 34 -4.79 -11.62 -2.63
N ARG A 35 -5.62 -12.55 -3.03
CA ARG A 35 -6.33 -13.40 -2.07
C ARG A 35 -5.39 -14.48 -1.58
N ARG A 36 -5.67 -14.98 -0.40
CA ARG A 36 -4.96 -16.13 0.08
C ARG A 36 -5.31 -17.31 -0.82
N PHE A 37 -4.35 -18.12 -1.12
CA PHE A 37 -4.61 -19.29 -1.93
C PHE A 37 -4.01 -20.51 -1.25
N ARG A 38 -4.55 -21.67 -1.58
CA ARG A 38 -4.01 -22.92 -1.08
C ARG A 38 -3.18 -23.54 -2.18
N SER A 39 -2.30 -24.42 -1.77
CA SER A 39 -1.49 -25.13 -2.72
C SER A 39 -2.37 -25.84 -3.73
N GLY A 40 -2.09 -25.64 -5.00
CA GLY A 40 -2.89 -26.24 -6.06
C GLY A 40 -4.01 -25.41 -6.59
N GLU A 41 -4.29 -24.25 -6.01
CA GLU A 41 -5.33 -23.38 -6.49
C GLU A 41 -4.73 -22.25 -7.27
N GLU A 42 -5.50 -21.65 -8.16
CA GLU A 42 -5.04 -20.50 -8.90
C GLU A 42 -5.03 -19.29 -8.01
N ARG A 43 -4.08 -18.42 -8.23
CA ARG A 43 -4.05 -17.16 -7.52
C ARG A 43 -5.12 -16.26 -8.06
N GLN A 44 -5.80 -15.59 -7.19
CA GLN A 44 -6.79 -14.61 -7.57
C GLN A 44 -6.44 -13.27 -6.96
N THR A 45 -6.68 -12.23 -7.71
CA THR A 45 -6.36 -10.88 -7.28
C THR A 45 -7.61 -10.04 -7.40
N ASP A 46 -7.87 -9.26 -6.38
CA ASP A 46 -8.99 -8.32 -6.41
C ASP A 46 -8.45 -6.94 -6.72
N PHE A 47 -9.13 -6.23 -7.60
CA PHE A 47 -8.77 -4.86 -7.93
C PHE A 47 -9.78 -3.96 -7.24
N ILE A 48 -9.30 -3.13 -6.34
CA ILE A 48 -10.16 -2.32 -5.49
C ILE A 48 -9.91 -0.85 -5.76
N ASN A 49 -10.97 -0.11 -6.00
CA ASN A 49 -10.87 1.31 -6.29
C ASN A 49 -10.80 2.09 -4.99
N ILE A 50 -9.83 2.98 -4.92
CA ILE A 50 -9.58 3.77 -3.74
C ILE A 50 -9.70 5.24 -4.11
N VAL A 51 -10.33 6.01 -3.24
CA VAL A 51 -10.43 7.45 -3.41
C VAL A 51 -9.81 8.10 -2.20
N ALA A 52 -8.93 9.04 -2.42
CA ALA A 52 -8.29 9.78 -1.34
C ALA A 52 -8.55 11.26 -1.54
N TRP A 53 -8.76 11.98 -0.43
CA TRP A 53 -9.09 13.40 -0.45
C TRP A 53 -8.09 14.23 0.34
N ARG A 54 -7.93 15.47 -0.09
CA ARG A 54 -7.12 16.44 0.65
C ARG A 54 -5.71 15.99 0.88
N GLN A 55 -5.30 15.95 2.12
CA GLN A 55 -3.93 15.57 2.45
C GLN A 55 -3.58 14.17 2.03
N GLN A 56 -4.51 13.25 2.13
CA GLN A 56 -4.26 11.88 1.73
C GLN A 56 -4.04 11.81 0.21
N ALA A 57 -4.80 12.60 -0.54
CA ALA A 57 -4.64 12.62 -1.98
C ALA A 57 -3.25 13.14 -2.36
N GLU A 58 -2.82 14.21 -1.71
CA GLU A 58 -1.52 14.79 -1.99
C GLU A 58 -0.40 13.85 -1.58
N PHE A 59 -0.58 13.18 -0.47
CA PHE A 59 0.42 12.23 0.02
C PHE A 59 0.61 11.10 -0.98
N VAL A 60 -0.48 10.52 -1.44
CA VAL A 60 -0.40 9.40 -2.37
C VAL A 60 0.20 9.84 -3.70
N ALA A 61 -0.24 10.98 -4.22
CA ALA A 61 0.25 11.43 -5.51
C ALA A 61 1.74 11.77 -5.44
N LYS A 62 2.21 12.20 -4.28
CA LYS A 62 3.60 12.59 -4.14
C LYS A 62 4.54 11.43 -3.92
N TYR A 63 4.11 10.45 -3.15
CA TYR A 63 5.03 9.41 -2.69
C TYR A 63 4.81 8.02 -3.26
N PHE A 64 3.69 7.77 -3.90
CA PHE A 64 3.38 6.44 -4.41
C PHE A 64 3.30 6.40 -5.93
N LYS A 65 3.73 5.30 -6.49
CA LYS A 65 3.69 5.10 -7.94
C LYS A 65 3.23 3.69 -8.23
N LYS A 66 2.98 3.42 -9.49
CA LYS A 66 2.56 2.10 -9.93
C LYS A 66 3.50 1.04 -9.36
N GLY A 67 2.94 0.01 -8.81
CA GLY A 67 3.70 -1.12 -8.27
C GLY A 67 4.12 -0.98 -6.82
N ASN A 68 3.98 0.20 -6.22
CA ASN A 68 4.33 0.37 -4.82
C ASN A 68 3.30 -0.30 -3.91
N LEU A 69 3.76 -0.76 -2.79
CA LEU A 69 2.91 -1.38 -1.79
C LEU A 69 2.37 -0.30 -0.87
N ILE A 70 1.08 -0.31 -0.65
CA ILE A 70 0.42 0.74 0.12
C ILE A 70 -0.52 0.13 1.14
N GLY A 71 -0.57 0.72 2.32
CA GLY A 71 -1.52 0.34 3.36
C GLY A 71 -2.59 1.39 3.48
N ILE A 72 -3.84 0.99 3.49
CA ILE A 72 -4.97 1.89 3.50
C ILE A 72 -5.95 1.51 4.59
N GLN A 73 -6.38 2.50 5.34
CA GLN A 73 -7.45 2.34 6.29
C GLN A 73 -8.54 3.32 5.88
N GLY A 74 -9.76 2.88 5.78
CA GLY A 74 -10.84 3.75 5.37
C GLY A 74 -12.19 3.10 5.52
N SER A 75 -13.12 3.53 4.71
CA SER A 75 -14.49 3.02 4.75
C SER A 75 -14.99 2.76 3.35
N ILE A 76 -15.93 1.85 3.23
CA ILE A 76 -16.54 1.54 1.94
C ILE A 76 -17.67 2.52 1.71
N GLN A 77 -17.72 3.08 0.54
CA GLN A 77 -18.82 3.93 0.14
C GLN A 77 -19.34 3.45 -1.20
N THR A 78 -20.60 3.65 -1.42
CA THR A 78 -21.23 3.27 -2.68
C THR A 78 -21.83 4.51 -3.30
N ARG A 79 -21.86 4.54 -4.61
CA ARG A 79 -22.55 5.61 -5.33
C ARG A 79 -23.29 5.01 -6.50
N LYS A 80 -24.40 5.61 -6.83
CA LYS A 80 -25.19 5.13 -7.95
C LYS A 80 -24.86 5.96 -9.18
N TYR A 81 -24.81 5.31 -10.30
CA TYR A 81 -24.58 5.99 -11.56
C TYR A 81 -25.30 5.25 -12.68
N THR A 82 -25.45 5.93 -13.80
CA THR A 82 -26.09 5.35 -14.97
C THR A 82 -24.99 5.06 -16.00
N ASP A 83 -24.95 3.83 -16.49
CA ASP A 83 -23.92 3.49 -17.45
C ASP A 83 -24.33 3.93 -18.86
N LYS A 84 -23.49 3.62 -19.83
CA LYS A 84 -23.71 4.06 -21.19
C LYS A 84 -24.97 3.48 -21.79
N ASN A 85 -25.41 2.36 -21.30
CA ASN A 85 -26.60 1.68 -21.81
C ASN A 85 -27.86 2.14 -21.10
N GLY A 86 -27.76 3.09 -20.20
CA GLY A 86 -28.92 3.57 -19.48
C GLY A 86 -29.29 2.76 -18.26
N ASN A 87 -28.46 1.80 -17.88
CA ASN A 87 -28.77 0.97 -16.72
C ASN A 87 -28.23 1.61 -15.46
N ASN A 88 -29.00 1.50 -14.39
CA ASN A 88 -28.56 2.01 -13.10
C ASN A 88 -27.58 1.04 -12.49
N ARG A 89 -26.45 1.55 -12.06
CA ARG A 89 -25.39 0.73 -11.47
C ARG A 89 -24.95 1.32 -10.15
N THR A 90 -24.33 0.49 -9.33
CA THR A 90 -23.78 0.92 -8.06
C THR A 90 -22.28 0.65 -8.08
N ALA A 91 -21.51 1.66 -7.80
CA ALA A 91 -20.06 1.52 -7.70
C ALA A 91 -19.68 1.45 -6.25
N PHE A 92 -18.72 0.57 -5.94
CA PHE A 92 -18.18 0.45 -4.61
C PHE A 92 -16.77 1.04 -4.63
N GLU A 93 -16.46 1.85 -3.67
CA GLU A 93 -15.11 2.39 -3.57
C GLU A 93 -14.72 2.53 -2.10
N VAL A 94 -13.43 2.54 -1.84
CA VAL A 94 -12.92 2.70 -0.49
C VAL A 94 -12.41 4.12 -0.38
N VAL A 95 -12.94 4.87 0.56
CA VAL A 95 -12.47 6.22 0.82
C VAL A 95 -11.40 6.13 1.89
N ALA A 96 -10.20 6.53 1.56
CA ALA A 96 -9.07 6.37 2.46
C ALA A 96 -9.08 7.44 3.54
N ASP A 97 -8.98 7.02 4.77
CA ASP A 97 -8.86 7.94 5.89
C ASP A 97 -7.40 8.07 6.31
N ASN A 98 -6.65 7.00 6.15
CA ASN A 98 -5.25 6.98 6.54
C ASN A 98 -4.48 6.11 5.58
N ILE A 99 -3.36 6.59 5.08
CA ILE A 99 -2.54 5.89 4.13
C ILE A 99 -1.14 5.81 4.67
N GLN A 100 -0.52 4.64 4.59
CA GLN A 100 0.81 4.43 5.15
C GLN A 100 1.69 3.65 4.22
N PHE A 101 2.98 3.82 4.37
CA PHE A 101 3.96 3.00 3.68
C PHE A 101 3.99 1.64 4.37
N VAL A 102 4.02 0.60 3.56
CA VAL A 102 4.13 -0.74 4.07
C VAL A 102 5.46 -1.33 3.64
N GLU A 103 5.96 -0.88 2.52
CA GLU A 103 7.21 -1.33 2.00
C GLU A 103 8.33 -0.57 2.64
N SER A 104 9.38 -1.25 3.07
CA SER A 104 10.49 -0.55 3.69
C SER A 104 11.29 0.15 2.58
N LYS A 105 12.02 1.19 3.00
CA LYS A 105 12.86 1.90 2.08
C LYS A 105 13.85 0.98 1.43
N ARG A 106 14.31 0.01 2.17
CA ARG A 106 15.28 -0.92 1.70
C ARG A 106 14.73 -1.74 0.54
N ASP A 107 13.48 -2.15 0.62
CA ASP A 107 12.88 -2.96 -0.41
C ASP A 107 12.67 -2.18 -1.69
N SER A 108 12.40 -0.91 -1.58
CA SER A 108 12.15 -0.14 -2.77
C SER A 108 13.42 0.40 -3.37
N ALA A 109 14.52 0.33 -2.67
CA ALA A 109 15.75 0.89 -3.17
C ALA A 109 16.55 -0.14 -3.93
N PRO A 110 17.28 0.29 -4.90
CA PRO A 110 18.09 -0.64 -5.64
C PRO A 110 19.17 -1.20 -4.80
N ALA A 111 19.76 -2.13 -5.29
CA ALA A 111 20.76 -2.81 -4.58
C ALA A 111 21.85 -2.01 -4.02
N GLY A 112 22.07 -0.89 -4.52
CA GLY A 112 23.16 -0.13 -4.01
C GLY A 112 23.17 0.03 -2.55
N ASN A 113 22.06 -0.14 -1.97
CA ASN A 113 22.01 0.05 -0.59
C ASN A 113 22.57 -1.02 0.18
N SER A 114 22.91 -2.05 -0.40
CA SER A 114 23.40 -3.15 0.39
C SER A 114 24.78 -2.86 0.86
N GLU A 115 25.47 -1.96 0.24
CA GLU A 115 26.79 -1.74 0.66
C GLU A 115 26.90 -1.28 2.03
N PRO A 116 26.17 -0.33 2.42
CA PRO A 116 26.34 0.13 3.78
C PRO A 116 26.14 -1.00 4.73
N ALA A 117 25.22 -1.79 4.42
CA ALA A 117 24.95 -2.89 5.30
C ALA A 117 26.15 -3.76 5.41
N GLN A 118 26.84 -3.92 4.35
CA GLN A 118 27.98 -4.73 4.46
C GLN A 118 29.01 -4.13 5.27
N SER A 119 29.21 -2.87 5.08
CA SER A 119 30.31 -2.27 5.75
C SER A 119 30.18 -2.44 7.21
N TYR A 120 29.02 -2.27 7.70
CA TYR A 120 29.04 -2.37 9.12
C TYR A 120 28.92 -3.79 9.58
N SER A 121 28.53 -4.62 8.71
CA SER A 121 28.50 -5.99 9.14
C SER A 121 29.92 -6.46 9.31
N ASN A 122 30.83 -5.87 8.62
CA ASN A 122 32.19 -6.27 8.81
C ASN A 122 32.64 -5.92 10.18
N ALA A 123 32.43 -4.72 10.54
CA ALA A 123 32.88 -4.31 11.83
C ALA A 123 32.12 -5.08 12.83
N GLY A 124 30.90 -5.26 12.55
CA GLY A 124 30.13 -5.87 13.56
C GLY A 124 30.28 -7.34 13.63
N SER A 125 30.85 -7.88 12.62
CA SER A 125 30.87 -9.31 12.61
C SER A 125 31.51 -9.86 13.86
N ASN A 126 32.52 -9.21 14.30
CA ASN A 126 33.17 -9.70 15.47
C ASN A 126 32.27 -9.54 16.66
N ASP A 127 31.74 -8.40 16.78
CA ASP A 127 30.90 -8.16 17.90
C ASP A 127 29.70 -9.00 17.77
N PHE A 128 29.26 -9.20 16.58
CA PHE A 128 28.18 -10.02 16.39
C PHE A 128 28.37 -11.36 16.85
N ALA A 129 29.48 -11.88 16.68
CA ALA A 129 29.76 -13.18 17.15
C ALA A 129 29.37 -13.26 18.58
N ASP A 130 29.66 -12.26 19.27
CA ASP A 130 29.36 -12.27 20.66
C ASP A 130 27.92 -12.06 20.87
N LEU A 131 27.39 -11.13 20.16
CA LEU A 131 26.05 -10.85 20.38
C LEU A 131 25.19 -11.89 19.83
N GLY A 132 25.63 -12.50 18.83
CA GLY A 132 24.84 -13.49 18.23
C GLY A 132 24.38 -14.47 19.23
N ASP A 133 25.22 -14.77 20.09
CA ASP A 133 24.87 -15.72 21.09
C ASP A 133 23.73 -15.23 21.87
N MET A 134 23.77 -14.05 22.26
CA MET A 134 22.76 -13.57 23.05
C MET A 134 21.56 -13.34 22.27
N SER A 135 21.75 -12.88 21.10
CA SER A 135 20.61 -12.57 20.36
C SER A 135 19.77 -13.79 20.16
N ASP A 136 20.37 -14.90 20.12
CA ASP A 136 19.59 -16.08 20.00
C ASP A 136 18.62 -16.14 21.08
N ASP A 137 19.03 -15.81 22.21
CA ASP A 137 18.19 -15.88 23.32
C ASP A 137 17.14 -14.87 23.19
N ASP A 138 17.51 -13.76 22.70
CA ASP A 138 16.63 -12.72 22.69
C ASP A 138 15.63 -12.92 21.67
N LEU A 139 16.00 -13.44 20.62
CA LEU A 139 15.20 -13.47 19.58
C LEU A 139 14.15 -14.30 19.58
N PRO A 140 13.96 -15.03 20.34
CA PRO A 140 12.91 -15.90 20.25
C PRO A 140 11.72 -15.20 19.85
N PHE A 141 11.64 -14.37 19.28
CA PHE A 141 10.44 -13.82 18.94
C PHE A 141 10.06 -14.09 17.55
#